data_00e72b23f98929eddecef1b2d610e891
#
_entry.id   00e72b23f98929eddecef1b2d610e891
#
_cell.length_a   1.000
_cell.length_b   1.000
_cell.length_c   1.000
_cell.angle_alpha   90.00
_cell.angle_beta   90.00
_cell.angle_gamma   90.00
#
_symmetry.space_group_name_H-M   'P 1'
#
loop_
_entity.id
_entity.type
_entity.pdbx_description
1 polymer ?
#
loop_
_entity_poly.entity_id
_entity_poly.type
_entity_poly.pdbx_seq_one_letter_code
_entity_poly.pdbx_strand_id
1 'polypeptide(L)'
;YVRNLTPGKKYGFAVKALLNGEWTDVTASDIVYATTLDVKPRIIETYDEEGVIGINWSKVYAAEKYRVYYYTDGKWALAGERTEEHMLVKGLTKGKKYGFAVKALVNGKWTDVTSSDIVYVTVSNIKPVITKTFTSGKGTVGLNWSAVNGAEKYRVYYFADGKWTYAGERTELGMYVRNLTSGKKYGFAVKAYVDGQFTDVTSSDIVYVTAE
;
A
#
# COMPACT_ATOMS: atom_id res chain seq x y z
N TYR A 1 24.73 -16.67 -29.64
CA TYR A 1 23.99 -16.59 -28.38
C TYR A 1 24.96 -16.54 -27.20
N VAL A 2 24.78 -15.56 -26.30
CA VAL A 2 25.47 -15.50 -25.00
C VAL A 2 24.60 -16.20 -23.96
N ARG A 3 25.17 -17.12 -23.19
CA ARG A 3 24.46 -17.97 -22.21
C ARG A 3 24.96 -17.72 -20.80
N ASN A 4 24.26 -18.25 -19.79
CA ASN A 4 24.61 -18.17 -18.37
C ASN A 4 24.65 -16.72 -17.82
N LEU A 5 23.85 -15.84 -18.39
CA LEU A 5 23.65 -14.49 -17.87
C LEU A 5 22.67 -14.50 -16.71
N THR A 6 22.88 -13.62 -15.74
CA THR A 6 21.96 -13.44 -14.60
C THR A 6 20.64 -12.83 -15.11
N PRO A 7 19.48 -13.42 -14.83
CA PRO A 7 18.19 -12.84 -15.18
C PRO A 7 17.99 -11.42 -14.60
N GLY A 8 17.27 -10.56 -15.33
CA GLY A 8 16.96 -9.20 -14.92
C GLY A 8 18.13 -8.23 -14.91
N LYS A 9 19.33 -8.64 -15.36
CA LYS A 9 20.54 -7.81 -15.36
C LYS A 9 20.82 -7.20 -16.74
N LYS A 10 21.25 -5.94 -16.77
CA LYS A 10 21.71 -5.24 -17.96
C LYS A 10 23.17 -5.61 -18.27
N TYR A 11 23.43 -6.01 -19.51
CA TYR A 11 24.76 -6.35 -20.03
C TYR A 11 25.08 -5.50 -21.25
N GLY A 12 26.34 -5.06 -21.35
CA GLY A 12 26.89 -4.45 -22.56
C GLY A 12 27.60 -5.52 -23.40
N PHE A 13 27.36 -5.54 -24.69
CA PHE A 13 27.94 -6.45 -25.65
C PHE A 13 28.73 -5.68 -26.69
N ALA A 14 29.93 -6.13 -26.98
CA ALA A 14 30.75 -5.63 -28.05
C ALA A 14 31.39 -6.80 -28.82
N VAL A 15 31.67 -6.59 -30.09
CA VAL A 15 32.33 -7.58 -30.97
C VAL A 15 33.64 -7.02 -31.44
N LYS A 16 34.71 -7.82 -31.35
CA LYS A 16 36.02 -7.51 -31.92
C LYS A 16 36.28 -8.45 -33.08
N ALA A 17 36.89 -7.92 -34.12
CA ALA A 17 37.40 -8.71 -35.27
C ALA A 17 38.89 -8.83 -35.17
N LEU A 18 39.45 -9.97 -35.53
CA LEU A 18 40.87 -10.17 -35.70
C LEU A 18 41.23 -9.91 -37.18
N LEU A 19 42.02 -8.87 -37.46
CA LEU A 19 42.46 -8.50 -38.79
C LEU A 19 43.99 -8.46 -38.80
N ASN A 20 44.60 -9.22 -39.69
CA ASN A 20 46.07 -9.29 -39.87
C ASN A 20 46.86 -9.53 -38.56
N GLY A 21 46.29 -10.30 -37.63
CA GLY A 21 46.89 -10.63 -36.34
C GLY A 21 46.62 -9.65 -35.20
N GLU A 22 45.90 -8.55 -35.43
CA GLU A 22 45.53 -7.57 -34.44
C GLU A 22 43.99 -7.51 -34.22
N TRP A 23 43.54 -7.38 -32.95
CA TRP A 23 42.14 -7.21 -32.65
C TRP A 23 41.73 -5.75 -32.83
N THR A 24 40.58 -5.53 -33.47
CA THR A 24 39.98 -4.20 -33.61
C THR A 24 39.69 -3.61 -32.24
N ASP A 25 39.79 -2.29 -32.10
CA ASP A 25 39.41 -1.57 -30.90
C ASP A 25 37.87 -1.52 -30.75
N VAL A 26 37.43 -1.37 -29.52
CA VAL A 26 36.04 -1.14 -29.14
C VAL A 26 35.91 0.15 -28.35
N THR A 27 35.09 1.04 -28.82
CA THR A 27 34.78 2.30 -28.15
C THR A 27 33.40 2.20 -27.46
N ALA A 28 33.05 3.20 -26.67
CA ALA A 28 31.74 3.21 -25.97
C ALA A 28 30.54 3.19 -26.93
N SER A 29 30.70 3.73 -28.14
CA SER A 29 29.67 3.74 -29.19
C SER A 29 29.43 2.35 -29.82
N ASP A 30 30.37 1.42 -29.69
CA ASP A 30 30.27 0.07 -30.23
C ASP A 30 29.58 -0.91 -29.28
N ILE A 31 29.24 -0.44 -28.07
CA ILE A 31 28.61 -1.27 -27.04
C ILE A 31 27.08 -1.21 -27.18
N VAL A 32 26.48 -2.36 -27.46
CA VAL A 32 25.01 -2.52 -27.44
C VAL A 32 24.59 -3.10 -26.09
N TYR A 33 23.63 -2.45 -25.45
CA TYR A 33 23.13 -2.89 -24.16
C TYR A 33 21.82 -3.67 -24.32
N ALA A 34 21.72 -4.80 -23.62
CA ALA A 34 20.49 -5.58 -23.48
C ALA A 34 20.28 -6.03 -22.05
N THR A 35 19.02 -6.09 -21.61
CA THR A 35 18.67 -6.60 -20.27
C THR A 35 18.09 -8.01 -20.45
N THR A 36 18.60 -8.95 -19.67
CA THR A 36 18.04 -10.31 -19.63
C THR A 36 16.66 -10.28 -18.98
N LEU A 37 15.75 -11.12 -19.46
CA LEU A 37 14.42 -11.27 -18.86
C LEU A 37 14.50 -12.05 -17.54
N ASP A 38 13.64 -11.72 -16.60
CA ASP A 38 13.51 -12.45 -15.35
C ASP A 38 12.91 -13.85 -15.58
N VAL A 39 13.26 -14.81 -14.72
CA VAL A 39 12.70 -16.17 -14.73
C VAL A 39 11.49 -16.31 -13.83
N LYS A 40 11.25 -15.32 -12.95
CA LYS A 40 10.06 -15.17 -12.10
C LYS A 40 9.74 -13.67 -11.96
N PRO A 41 8.48 -13.30 -11.72
CA PRO A 41 8.12 -11.89 -11.53
C PRO A 41 8.82 -11.33 -10.30
N ARG A 42 9.31 -10.11 -10.41
CA ARG A 42 9.81 -9.31 -9.30
C ARG A 42 9.02 -8.00 -9.28
N ILE A 43 8.42 -7.67 -8.15
CA ILE A 43 7.77 -6.38 -7.97
C ILE A 43 8.86 -5.31 -8.03
N ILE A 44 8.73 -4.38 -9.00
CA ILE A 44 9.70 -3.31 -9.28
C ILE A 44 9.24 -1.96 -8.77
N GLU A 45 7.92 -1.80 -8.59
CA GLU A 45 7.33 -0.57 -8.10
C GLU A 45 6.00 -0.85 -7.40
N THR A 46 5.73 -0.09 -6.36
CA THR A 46 4.40 -0.01 -5.73
C THR A 46 4.08 1.46 -5.46
N TYR A 47 2.82 1.84 -5.66
CA TYR A 47 2.33 3.17 -5.36
C TYR A 47 0.92 3.09 -4.75
N ASP A 48 0.52 4.11 -4.04
CA ASP A 48 -0.77 4.21 -3.37
C ASP A 48 -1.53 5.44 -3.89
N GLU A 49 -2.68 5.19 -4.50
CA GLU A 49 -3.61 6.23 -4.92
C GLU A 49 -4.88 6.14 -4.07
N GLU A 50 -4.93 6.94 -3.00
CA GLU A 50 -6.10 7.05 -2.11
C GLU A 50 -6.60 5.72 -1.52
N GLY A 51 -5.67 4.81 -1.23
CA GLY A 51 -5.99 3.48 -0.67
C GLY A 51 -6.21 2.39 -1.71
N VAL A 52 -5.86 2.66 -2.96
CA VAL A 52 -5.70 1.67 -4.04
C VAL A 52 -4.22 1.44 -4.26
N ILE A 53 -3.75 0.21 -4.07
CA ILE A 53 -2.34 -0.11 -4.27
C ILE A 53 -2.09 -0.53 -5.70
N GLY A 54 -1.30 0.27 -6.43
CA GLY A 54 -0.74 -0.10 -7.72
C GLY A 54 0.52 -0.92 -7.54
N ILE A 55 0.66 -1.97 -8.34
CA ILE A 55 1.80 -2.90 -8.32
C ILE A 55 2.25 -3.11 -9.75
N ASN A 56 3.52 -2.81 -10.02
CA ASN A 56 4.20 -3.09 -11.29
C ASN A 56 5.27 -4.16 -11.05
N TRP A 57 5.42 -5.09 -11.99
CA TRP A 57 6.43 -6.16 -11.90
C TRP A 57 7.18 -6.36 -13.19
N SER A 58 8.30 -7.07 -13.09
CA SER A 58 9.15 -7.37 -14.23
C SER A 58 8.51 -8.41 -15.13
N LYS A 59 8.68 -8.21 -16.45
CA LYS A 59 8.25 -9.18 -17.46
C LYS A 59 9.04 -10.48 -17.34
N VAL A 60 8.32 -11.60 -17.40
CA VAL A 60 8.91 -12.94 -17.41
C VAL A 60 8.86 -13.51 -18.83
N TYR A 61 9.96 -14.13 -19.27
CA TYR A 61 10.01 -14.77 -20.59
C TYR A 61 8.97 -15.89 -20.71
N ALA A 62 8.23 -15.88 -21.80
CA ALA A 62 7.17 -16.85 -22.11
C ALA A 62 6.06 -16.95 -21.03
N ALA A 63 5.87 -15.91 -20.21
CA ALA A 63 4.74 -15.87 -19.32
C ALA A 63 3.43 -15.74 -20.10
N GLU A 64 2.48 -16.63 -19.80
CA GLU A 64 1.13 -16.62 -20.37
C GLU A 64 0.22 -15.63 -19.64
N LYS A 65 0.39 -15.55 -18.32
CA LYS A 65 -0.33 -14.63 -17.42
C LYS A 65 0.33 -14.59 -16.05
N TYR A 66 -0.14 -13.66 -15.21
CA TYR A 66 0.33 -13.42 -13.86
C TYR A 66 -0.81 -13.55 -12.86
N ARG A 67 -0.51 -14.00 -11.64
CA ARG A 67 -1.38 -13.94 -10.46
C ARG A 67 -0.76 -13.03 -9.42
N VAL A 68 -1.52 -12.04 -8.96
CA VAL A 68 -1.16 -11.18 -7.84
C VAL A 68 -1.82 -11.70 -6.59
N TYR A 69 -1.05 -11.87 -5.54
CA TYR A 69 -1.50 -12.26 -4.22
C TYR A 69 -1.19 -11.17 -3.22
N TYR A 70 -2.01 -11.08 -2.18
CA TYR A 70 -1.69 -10.28 -1.01
C TYR A 70 -1.75 -11.13 0.27
N TYR A 71 -0.90 -10.76 1.23
CA TYR A 71 -0.78 -11.37 2.54
C TYR A 71 -1.22 -10.40 3.62
N THR A 72 -2.11 -10.84 4.50
CA THR A 72 -2.55 -10.07 5.68
C THR A 72 -3.11 -11.04 6.71
N ASP A 73 -3.00 -10.71 8.01
CA ASP A 73 -3.54 -11.50 9.13
C ASP A 73 -3.15 -12.99 9.08
N GLY A 74 -1.91 -13.27 8.67
CA GLY A 74 -1.40 -14.64 8.58
C GLY A 74 -1.89 -15.45 7.37
N LYS A 75 -2.60 -14.83 6.40
CA LYS A 75 -3.21 -15.53 5.27
C LYS A 75 -2.88 -14.86 3.93
N TRP A 76 -2.74 -15.70 2.91
CA TRP A 76 -2.65 -15.29 1.53
C TRP A 76 -4.04 -15.27 0.87
N ALA A 77 -4.30 -14.25 0.07
CA ALA A 77 -5.48 -14.16 -0.77
C ALA A 77 -5.10 -13.77 -2.20
N LEU A 78 -5.86 -14.25 -3.18
CA LEU A 78 -5.70 -13.87 -4.58
C LEU A 78 -6.33 -12.49 -4.80
N ALA A 79 -5.52 -11.53 -5.28
CA ALA A 79 -6.01 -10.23 -5.72
C ALA A 79 -6.59 -10.29 -7.14
N GLY A 80 -6.00 -11.10 -8.02
CA GLY A 80 -6.50 -11.31 -9.39
C GLY A 80 -5.46 -11.86 -10.34
N GLU A 81 -5.86 -12.01 -11.62
CA GLU A 81 -5.00 -12.40 -12.74
C GLU A 81 -4.86 -11.26 -13.76
N ARG A 82 -3.71 -11.17 -14.43
CA ARG A 82 -3.38 -10.21 -15.49
C ARG A 82 -2.52 -10.87 -16.56
N THR A 83 -2.57 -10.30 -17.77
CA THR A 83 -1.64 -10.57 -18.86
C THR A 83 -0.56 -9.49 -18.96
N GLU A 84 -0.88 -8.29 -18.52
CA GLU A 84 0.05 -7.16 -18.40
C GLU A 84 0.86 -7.22 -17.09
N GLU A 85 1.95 -6.46 -17.03
CA GLU A 85 2.88 -6.43 -15.90
C GLU A 85 2.47 -5.41 -14.80
N HIS A 86 1.18 -5.11 -14.67
CA HIS A 86 0.67 -4.20 -13.64
C HIS A 86 -0.72 -4.61 -13.12
N MET A 87 -1.05 -4.18 -11.91
CA MET A 87 -2.39 -4.34 -11.32
C MET A 87 -2.68 -3.27 -10.27
N LEU A 88 -3.93 -2.79 -10.26
CA LEU A 88 -4.48 -1.99 -9.16
C LEU A 88 -5.27 -2.90 -8.21
N VAL A 89 -4.84 -2.99 -6.96
CA VAL A 89 -5.51 -3.78 -5.91
C VAL A 89 -6.40 -2.86 -5.09
N LYS A 90 -7.71 -3.10 -5.15
CA LYS A 90 -8.76 -2.33 -4.49
C LYS A 90 -9.34 -3.07 -3.28
N GLY A 91 -10.11 -2.35 -2.46
CA GLY A 91 -10.83 -2.94 -1.32
C GLY A 91 -9.94 -3.32 -0.14
N LEU A 92 -8.70 -2.83 -0.10
CA LEU A 92 -7.79 -3.00 1.02
C LEU A 92 -8.19 -2.09 2.20
N THR A 93 -7.96 -2.57 3.41
CA THR A 93 -8.23 -1.77 4.63
C THR A 93 -7.16 -0.70 4.77
N LYS A 94 -7.59 0.56 4.83
CA LYS A 94 -6.71 1.72 5.03
C LYS A 94 -5.98 1.65 6.35
N GLY A 95 -4.72 2.09 6.37
CA GLY A 95 -3.83 2.01 7.52
C GLY A 95 -3.23 0.63 7.80
N LYS A 96 -3.66 -0.41 7.07
CA LYS A 96 -3.21 -1.79 7.27
C LYS A 96 -2.03 -2.13 6.34
N LYS A 97 -1.08 -2.92 6.85
CA LYS A 97 0.07 -3.41 6.10
C LYS A 97 -0.27 -4.71 5.36
N TYR A 98 0.05 -4.75 4.09
CA TYR A 98 -0.11 -5.91 3.22
C TYR A 98 1.23 -6.32 2.62
N GLY A 99 1.47 -7.63 2.49
CA GLY A 99 2.56 -8.17 1.69
C GLY A 99 2.04 -8.55 0.31
N PHE A 100 2.72 -8.16 -0.75
CA PHE A 100 2.33 -8.49 -2.12
C PHE A 100 3.34 -9.42 -2.76
N ALA A 101 2.86 -10.37 -3.57
CA ALA A 101 3.67 -11.27 -4.36
C ALA A 101 3.00 -11.56 -5.71
N VAL A 102 3.82 -11.81 -6.73
CA VAL A 102 3.35 -12.10 -8.09
C VAL A 102 3.91 -13.45 -8.54
N LYS A 103 3.08 -14.27 -9.18
CA LYS A 103 3.47 -15.49 -9.88
C LYS A 103 3.22 -15.34 -11.37
N ALA A 104 4.09 -15.91 -12.20
CA ALA A 104 3.87 -16.07 -13.64
C ALA A 104 3.50 -17.51 -13.97
N LEU A 105 2.60 -17.70 -14.92
CA LEU A 105 2.34 -19.00 -15.54
C LEU A 105 3.27 -19.13 -16.76
N VAL A 106 4.16 -20.11 -16.71
CA VAL A 106 5.13 -20.40 -17.79
C VAL A 106 5.07 -21.88 -18.13
N ASN A 107 4.79 -22.22 -19.38
CA ASN A 107 4.65 -23.61 -19.84
C ASN A 107 3.72 -24.43 -18.93
N GLY A 108 2.55 -23.88 -18.58
CA GLY A 108 1.54 -24.53 -17.75
C GLY A 108 1.90 -24.67 -16.26
N LYS A 109 3.02 -24.08 -15.79
CA LYS A 109 3.44 -24.12 -14.37
C LYS A 109 3.56 -22.71 -13.78
N TRP A 110 3.07 -22.51 -12.56
CA TRP A 110 3.24 -21.26 -11.82
C TRP A 110 4.64 -21.19 -11.21
N THR A 111 5.29 -20.02 -11.34
CA THR A 111 6.57 -19.75 -10.69
C THR A 111 6.41 -19.76 -9.15
N ASP A 112 7.49 -20.11 -8.44
CA ASP A 112 7.51 -20.07 -6.98
C ASP A 112 7.72 -18.66 -6.45
N VAL A 113 7.21 -18.43 -5.22
CA VAL A 113 7.41 -17.22 -4.44
C VAL A 113 8.17 -17.56 -3.17
N THR A 114 9.24 -16.83 -2.91
CA THR A 114 10.01 -16.89 -1.67
C THR A 114 9.77 -15.65 -0.81
N SER A 115 10.22 -15.65 0.42
CA SER A 115 10.07 -14.47 1.31
C SER A 115 10.72 -13.19 0.75
N SER A 116 11.80 -13.34 -0.02
CA SER A 116 12.48 -12.21 -0.68
C SER A 116 11.72 -11.60 -1.86
N ASP A 117 10.69 -12.28 -2.35
CA ASP A 117 9.85 -11.78 -3.44
C ASP A 117 8.64 -10.97 -2.92
N ILE A 118 8.46 -10.92 -1.60
CA ILE A 118 7.32 -10.24 -0.99
C ILE A 118 7.66 -8.77 -0.73
N VAL A 119 6.88 -7.86 -1.29
CA VAL A 119 6.96 -6.43 -1.02
C VAL A 119 5.84 -6.03 -0.08
N TYR A 120 6.19 -5.34 1.01
CA TYR A 120 5.24 -4.88 2.01
C TYR A 120 4.89 -3.42 1.81
N VAL A 121 3.58 -3.12 1.74
CA VAL A 121 3.02 -1.76 1.61
C VAL A 121 1.99 -1.54 2.70
N THR A 122 2.01 -0.36 3.33
CA THR A 122 0.93 0.08 4.21
C THR A 122 -0.01 0.95 3.39
N VAL A 123 -1.29 0.56 3.33
CA VAL A 123 -2.32 1.31 2.59
C VAL A 123 -2.51 2.68 3.24
N SER A 124 -2.45 3.74 2.46
CA SER A 124 -2.62 5.11 2.96
C SER A 124 -3.94 5.30 3.67
N ASN A 125 -3.87 5.96 4.79
CA ASN A 125 -5.03 6.36 5.55
C ASN A 125 -5.35 7.80 5.17
N ILE A 126 -6.31 7.97 4.27
CA ILE A 126 -6.72 9.31 3.77
C ILE A 126 -7.67 10.06 4.73
N LYS A 127 -8.17 9.37 5.76
CA LYS A 127 -9.00 9.95 6.81
C LYS A 127 -8.83 9.18 8.13
N PRO A 128 -9.02 9.83 9.29
CA PRO A 128 -8.89 9.15 10.57
C PRO A 128 -9.96 8.06 10.74
N VAL A 129 -9.55 6.93 11.31
CA VAL A 129 -10.48 5.88 11.76
C VAL A 129 -10.40 5.79 13.28
N ILE A 130 -11.53 5.88 13.98
CA ILE A 130 -11.56 5.65 15.43
C ILE A 130 -11.26 4.17 15.66
N THR A 131 -10.09 3.90 16.27
CA THR A 131 -9.57 2.53 16.48
C THR A 131 -9.92 1.97 17.84
N LYS A 132 -10.19 2.84 18.83
CA LYS A 132 -10.55 2.46 20.19
C LYS A 132 -11.43 3.52 20.83
N THR A 133 -12.44 3.06 21.56
CA THR A 133 -13.25 3.87 22.46
C THR A 133 -13.24 3.24 23.85
N PHE A 134 -13.28 4.05 24.89
CA PHE A 134 -13.37 3.59 26.27
C PHE A 134 -14.05 4.66 27.12
N THR A 135 -14.74 4.26 28.19
CA THR A 135 -15.30 5.18 29.18
C THR A 135 -14.25 5.41 30.26
N SER A 136 -14.14 6.65 30.75
CA SER A 136 -13.17 7.05 31.76
C SER A 136 -13.82 7.98 32.78
N GLY A 137 -14.62 7.38 33.68
CA GLY A 137 -15.40 8.10 34.66
C GLY A 137 -16.67 8.71 34.07
N LYS A 138 -17.54 9.21 34.99
CA LYS A 138 -18.88 9.71 34.67
C LYS A 138 -18.86 10.81 33.61
N GLY A 139 -19.61 10.62 32.55
CA GLY A 139 -19.74 11.58 31.45
C GLY A 139 -18.46 11.82 30.63
N THR A 140 -17.53 10.84 30.61
CA THR A 140 -16.28 10.95 29.85
C THR A 140 -16.08 9.76 28.91
N VAL A 141 -15.85 10.03 27.63
CA VAL A 141 -15.49 9.04 26.61
C VAL A 141 -14.11 9.36 26.07
N GLY A 142 -13.21 8.39 26.13
CA GLY A 142 -11.89 8.43 25.49
C GLY A 142 -11.96 7.85 24.09
N LEU A 143 -11.28 8.48 23.15
CA LEU A 143 -11.17 8.10 21.76
C LEU A 143 -9.71 8.02 21.36
N ASN A 144 -9.34 6.97 20.62
CA ASN A 144 -8.09 6.91 19.88
C ASN A 144 -8.43 6.70 18.39
N TRP A 145 -7.61 7.25 17.51
CA TRP A 145 -7.76 7.12 16.07
C TRP A 145 -6.44 6.87 15.36
N SER A 146 -6.53 6.45 14.11
CA SER A 146 -5.37 6.20 13.27
C SER A 146 -4.75 7.50 12.74
N ALA A 147 -3.42 7.53 12.62
CA ALA A 147 -2.73 8.62 11.94
C ALA A 147 -3.15 8.71 10.47
N VAL A 148 -3.15 9.92 9.95
CA VAL A 148 -3.32 10.23 8.53
C VAL A 148 -2.02 10.84 8.02
N ASN A 149 -1.52 10.37 6.89
CA ASN A 149 -0.29 10.90 6.31
C ASN A 149 -0.44 12.40 5.98
N GLY A 150 0.53 13.21 6.39
CA GLY A 150 0.50 14.65 6.18
C GLY A 150 -0.49 15.42 7.05
N ALA A 151 -1.17 14.76 8.01
CA ALA A 151 -2.07 15.46 8.91
C ALA A 151 -1.31 16.33 9.91
N GLU A 152 -1.66 17.62 9.94
CA GLU A 152 -1.11 18.60 10.89
C GLU A 152 -1.83 18.53 12.24
N LYS A 153 -3.13 18.23 12.22
CA LYS A 153 -4.02 18.19 13.39
C LYS A 153 -5.31 17.44 13.10
N TYR A 154 -6.06 17.16 14.17
CA TYR A 154 -7.33 16.44 14.13
C TYR A 154 -8.40 17.22 14.86
N ARG A 155 -9.64 17.24 14.32
CA ARG A 155 -10.84 17.73 14.97
C ARG A 155 -11.77 16.62 15.37
N VAL A 156 -12.20 16.62 16.60
CA VAL A 156 -13.17 15.67 17.15
C VAL A 156 -14.54 16.31 17.24
N TYR A 157 -15.54 15.58 16.80
CA TYR A 157 -16.95 15.96 16.90
C TYR A 157 -17.74 14.84 17.55
N TYR A 158 -18.83 15.20 18.22
CA TYR A 158 -19.84 14.23 18.66
C TYR A 158 -21.23 14.61 18.17
N PHE A 159 -22.04 13.59 17.92
CA PHE A 159 -23.45 13.70 17.50
C PHE A 159 -24.37 13.24 18.63
N ALA A 160 -25.35 14.08 18.98
CA ALA A 160 -26.43 13.77 19.89
C ALA A 160 -27.62 14.69 19.58
N ASP A 161 -28.83 14.25 19.85
CA ASP A 161 -30.07 15.02 19.68
C ASP A 161 -30.21 15.66 18.29
N GLY A 162 -29.82 14.92 17.25
CA GLY A 162 -29.87 15.40 15.86
C GLY A 162 -28.82 16.43 15.47
N LYS A 163 -27.84 16.73 16.33
CA LYS A 163 -26.86 17.80 16.12
C LYS A 163 -25.41 17.32 16.31
N TRP A 164 -24.52 17.78 15.44
CA TRP A 164 -23.08 17.69 15.60
C TRP A 164 -22.55 18.82 16.48
N THR A 165 -21.68 18.48 17.43
CA THR A 165 -21.01 19.40 18.33
C THR A 165 -19.50 19.21 18.21
N TYR A 166 -18.76 20.31 18.08
CA TYR A 166 -17.31 20.33 18.14
C TYR A 166 -16.82 20.04 19.55
N ALA A 167 -15.96 19.01 19.70
CA ALA A 167 -15.43 18.60 21.01
C ALA A 167 -14.01 19.15 21.27
N GLY A 168 -13.24 19.41 20.22
CA GLY A 168 -11.90 19.95 20.34
C GLY A 168 -10.96 19.57 19.20
N GLU A 169 -9.73 20.09 19.26
CA GLU A 169 -8.66 19.88 18.29
C GLU A 169 -7.42 19.29 18.99
N ARG A 170 -6.70 18.38 18.35
CA ARG A 170 -5.48 17.71 18.84
C ARG A 170 -4.47 17.49 17.72
N THR A 171 -3.20 17.41 18.08
CA THR A 171 -2.11 16.89 17.25
C THR A 171 -1.84 15.41 17.56
N GLU A 172 -2.15 14.95 18.75
CA GLU A 172 -2.07 13.56 19.19
C GLU A 172 -3.21 12.71 18.61
N LEU A 173 -3.05 11.39 18.63
CA LEU A 173 -4.00 10.41 18.10
C LEU A 173 -5.06 9.96 19.13
N GLY A 174 -5.39 10.81 20.07
CA GLY A 174 -6.39 10.50 21.09
C GLY A 174 -6.92 11.75 21.81
N MET A 175 -8.14 11.64 22.35
CA MET A 175 -8.79 12.70 23.09
C MET A 175 -9.83 12.15 24.06
N TYR A 176 -9.98 12.81 25.21
CA TYR A 176 -11.13 12.62 26.11
C TYR A 176 -12.19 13.68 25.83
N VAL A 177 -13.40 13.23 25.50
CA VAL A 177 -14.59 14.08 25.43
C VAL A 177 -15.31 14.01 26.77
N ARG A 178 -15.47 15.15 27.41
CA ARG A 178 -15.97 15.28 28.77
C ARG A 178 -17.34 15.99 28.82
N ASN A 179 -17.97 16.00 29.98
CA ASN A 179 -19.25 16.67 30.24
C ASN A 179 -20.40 16.08 29.37
N LEU A 180 -20.30 14.81 29.04
CA LEU A 180 -21.39 14.08 28.39
C LEU A 180 -22.41 13.62 29.45
N THR A 181 -23.66 13.51 29.05
CA THR A 181 -24.71 12.97 29.93
C THR A 181 -24.54 11.46 30.09
N SER A 182 -24.37 10.99 31.32
CA SER A 182 -24.29 9.57 31.66
C SER A 182 -25.54 8.81 31.18
N GLY A 183 -25.37 7.60 30.63
CA GLY A 183 -26.42 6.77 30.06
C GLY A 183 -26.85 7.16 28.63
N LYS A 184 -26.38 8.30 28.10
CA LYS A 184 -26.74 8.76 26.75
C LYS A 184 -25.78 8.25 25.69
N LYS A 185 -26.32 7.86 24.53
CA LYS A 185 -25.54 7.39 23.37
C LYS A 185 -25.12 8.57 22.49
N TYR A 186 -23.82 8.60 22.14
CA TYR A 186 -23.19 9.61 21.30
C TYR A 186 -22.55 8.96 20.09
N GLY A 187 -22.64 9.60 18.92
CA GLY A 187 -21.85 9.27 17.73
C GLY A 187 -20.59 10.14 17.70
N PHE A 188 -19.43 9.55 17.50
CA PHE A 188 -18.15 10.27 17.43
C PHE A 188 -17.56 10.20 16.03
N ALA A 189 -16.96 11.30 15.57
CA ALA A 189 -16.24 11.39 14.31
C ALA A 189 -14.98 12.25 14.49
N VAL A 190 -13.96 11.92 13.72
CA VAL A 190 -12.68 12.64 13.70
C VAL A 190 -12.37 13.06 12.27
N LYS A 191 -11.92 14.30 12.09
CA LYS A 191 -11.41 14.85 10.83
C LYS A 191 -9.91 15.13 10.96
N ALA A 192 -9.12 14.81 9.95
CA ALA A 192 -7.73 15.25 9.84
C ALA A 192 -7.63 16.53 9.00
N TYR A 193 -6.71 17.41 9.35
CA TYR A 193 -6.35 18.58 8.54
C TYR A 193 -5.11 18.24 7.71
N VAL A 194 -5.28 18.17 6.39
CA VAL A 194 -4.25 17.78 5.43
C VAL A 194 -4.29 18.78 4.28
N ASP A 195 -3.14 19.29 3.87
CA ASP A 195 -2.99 20.21 2.72
C ASP A 195 -3.99 21.39 2.73
N GLY A 196 -4.20 21.98 3.90
CA GLY A 196 -5.07 23.16 4.05
C GLY A 196 -6.57 22.84 4.18
N GLN A 197 -6.99 21.57 4.20
CA GLN A 197 -8.40 21.17 4.25
C GLN A 197 -8.66 20.07 5.29
N PHE A 198 -9.89 20.02 5.83
CA PHE A 198 -10.32 18.91 6.67
C PHE A 198 -10.90 17.78 5.84
N THR A 199 -10.51 16.54 6.18
CA THR A 199 -11.07 15.33 5.55
C THR A 199 -12.58 15.25 5.77
N ASP A 200 -13.29 14.62 4.83
CA ASP A 200 -14.71 14.37 4.96
C ASP A 200 -15.02 13.22 5.93
N VAL A 201 -16.21 13.29 6.52
CA VAL A 201 -16.77 12.23 7.37
C VAL A 201 -18.05 11.69 6.70
N THR A 202 -18.12 10.38 6.57
CA THR A 202 -19.30 9.66 6.11
C THR A 202 -19.96 8.90 7.27
N SER A 203 -21.17 8.39 7.07
CA SER A 203 -21.88 7.61 8.10
C SER A 203 -21.09 6.39 8.60
N SER A 204 -20.25 5.79 7.74
CA SER A 204 -19.39 4.65 8.10
C SER A 204 -18.22 5.02 9.01
N ASP A 205 -17.90 6.30 9.14
CA ASP A 205 -16.79 6.79 9.99
C ASP A 205 -17.24 7.10 11.42
N ILE A 206 -18.56 7.02 11.68
CA ILE A 206 -19.15 7.38 12.98
C ILE A 206 -19.14 6.15 13.90
N VAL A 207 -18.51 6.29 15.05
CA VAL A 207 -18.52 5.27 16.10
C VAL A 207 -19.45 5.71 17.22
N TYR A 208 -20.40 4.83 17.60
CA TYR A 208 -21.36 5.12 18.65
C TYR A 208 -20.95 4.51 19.98
N VAL A 209 -20.96 5.33 21.03
CA VAL A 209 -20.61 4.95 22.42
C VAL A 209 -21.65 5.51 23.37
N THR A 210 -22.03 4.73 24.39
CA THR A 210 -22.83 5.22 25.54
C THR A 210 -21.89 5.73 26.60
N ALA A 211 -22.05 7.00 27.03
CA ALA A 211 -21.27 7.56 28.13
C ALA A 211 -21.72 6.94 29.49
N GLU A 212 -20.77 6.61 30.34
CA GLU A 212 -21.02 6.11 31.71
C GLU A 212 -21.15 7.24 32.74
#